data_0f7a747dab31d401079fed401ecc30cc
#
_entry.id   0f7a747dab31d401079fed401ecc30cc
#
_cell.length_a   1.000
_cell.length_b   1.000
_cell.length_c   1.000
_cell.angle_alpha   90.00
_cell.angle_beta   90.00
_cell.angle_gamma   90.00
#
_symmetry.space_group_name_H-M   'P 1'
#
loop_
_entity.id
_entity.type
_entity.pdbx_description
1 polymer ?
#
loop_
_entity_poly.entity_id
_entity_poly.type
_entity_poly.pdbx_seq_one_letter_code
_entity_poly.pdbx_strand_id
1 'polypeptide(L)' 'MPLVETVPASMAEEQPDVRRLARRIRSEYLEMPGLCLTLAQACRLWGLDRRTCRSVVDRLVTSGFLAVSERGTYVRRDD' A
#
# COMPACT_ATOMS: atom_id res chain seq x y z
N MET A 1 -29.24 -0.30 15.81
CA MET A 1 -28.99 -0.53 15.29
C MET A 1 -28.02 -0.80 15.11
N PRO A 2 -27.75 -1.12 15.11
CA PRO A 2 -26.85 -1.37 14.86
C PRO A 2 -26.31 -1.62 14.07
N LEU A 3 -26.38 -1.76 13.67
CA LEU A 3 -25.92 -2.01 12.94
C LEU A 3 -25.01 -1.77 12.34
N VAL A 4 -25.05 -1.48 12.25
CA VAL A 4 -24.30 -0.98 11.78
C VAL A 4 -23.08 -1.39 11.66
N GLU A 5 -22.76 -1.74 12.42
CA GLU A 5 -21.70 -2.17 12.42
C GLU A 5 -21.55 -3.35 11.80
N THR A 6 -22.42 -3.73 11.34
CA THR A 6 -22.35 -4.78 10.52
C THR A 6 -21.69 -4.36 9.34
N VAL A 7 -20.53 -3.95 9.40
CA VAL A 7 -19.81 -3.60 8.25
C VAL A 7 -19.63 -4.82 7.41
N PRO A 8 -20.00 -4.77 6.18
CA PRO A 8 -19.81 -5.88 5.29
C PRO A 8 -18.35 -6.23 5.16
N ALA A 9 -18.09 -7.49 4.92
CA ALA A 9 -16.73 -7.92 4.75
C ALA A 9 -16.04 -7.17 3.62
N SER A 10 -16.78 -6.84 2.60
CA SER A 10 -16.19 -6.11 1.49
C SER A 10 -15.69 -4.75 1.92
N MET A 11 -16.38 -4.14 2.86
CA MET A 11 -15.92 -2.87 3.36
C MET A 11 -14.71 -3.03 4.25
N ALA A 12 -14.62 -4.17 4.91
CA ALA A 12 -13.46 -4.44 5.72
C ALA A 12 -12.23 -4.53 4.84
N GLU A 13 -12.39 -5.02 3.62
CA GLU A 13 -11.27 -5.10 2.71
C GLU A 13 -10.89 -3.75 2.18
N GLU A 14 -11.85 -2.83 2.17
CA GLU A 14 -11.59 -1.48 1.72
C GLU A 14 -11.40 -0.58 2.91
N GLN A 15 -10.75 -1.05 3.92
CA GLN A 15 -10.62 -0.30 5.15
C GLN A 15 -10.01 1.06 4.93
N PRO A 16 -10.51 2.04 5.66
CA PRO A 16 -9.92 3.37 5.60
C PRO A 16 -8.43 3.36 5.89
N ASP A 17 -7.99 2.40 6.71
CA ASP A 17 -6.58 2.30 7.04
C ASP A 17 -5.73 2.05 5.81
N VAL A 18 -6.19 1.19 4.91
CA VAL A 18 -5.44 0.89 3.71
C VAL A 18 -5.32 2.12 2.85
N ARG A 19 -6.40 2.86 2.72
CA ARG A 19 -6.36 4.09 1.93
C ARG A 19 -5.44 5.12 2.53
N ARG A 20 -5.51 5.26 3.84
CA ARG A 20 -4.68 6.23 4.54
C ARG A 20 -3.21 5.85 4.42
N LEU A 21 -2.93 4.56 4.58
CA LEU A 21 -1.57 4.08 4.45
C LEU A 21 -1.07 4.24 3.03
N ALA A 22 -1.92 3.97 2.06
CA ALA A 22 -1.52 4.12 0.66
C ALA A 22 -1.16 5.57 0.39
N ARG A 23 -1.94 6.50 0.91
CA ARG A 23 -1.67 7.91 0.72
C ARG A 23 -0.35 8.30 1.37
N ARG A 24 -0.10 7.77 2.55
CA ARG A 24 1.13 8.06 3.26
C ARG A 24 2.34 7.50 2.51
N ILE A 25 2.23 6.26 2.06
CA ILE A 25 3.33 5.63 1.35
C ILE A 25 3.58 6.33 0.04
N ARG A 26 2.52 6.75 -0.61
CA ARG A 26 2.67 7.52 -1.83
C ARG A 26 3.48 8.79 -1.59
N SER A 27 3.21 9.47 -0.48
CA SER A 27 3.96 10.67 -0.13
C SER A 27 5.44 10.36 0.09
N GLU A 28 5.73 9.21 0.68
CA GLU A 28 7.12 8.83 0.90
C GLU A 28 7.85 8.68 -0.42
N TYR A 29 7.21 8.06 -1.38
CA TYR A 29 7.82 7.89 -2.69
C TYR A 29 7.96 9.22 -3.42
N LEU A 30 7.03 10.13 -3.18
CA LEU A 30 7.14 11.45 -3.80
C LEU A 30 8.31 12.24 -3.24
N GLU A 31 8.59 12.05 -1.96
CA GLU A 31 9.71 12.73 -1.34
C GLU A 31 11.03 12.08 -1.67
N MET A 32 10.99 10.78 -1.93
CA MET A 32 12.20 10.05 -2.29
C MET A 32 11.96 9.29 -3.58
N PRO A 33 12.10 9.97 -4.70
CA PRO A 33 11.76 9.34 -5.99
C PRO A 33 12.56 8.08 -6.30
N GLY A 34 13.72 7.94 -5.72
CA GLY A 34 14.52 6.75 -5.96
C GLY A 34 14.23 5.59 -5.01
N LEU A 35 13.20 5.73 -4.17
CA LEU A 35 12.89 4.69 -3.20
C LEU A 35 12.56 3.39 -3.91
N CYS A 36 13.12 2.29 -3.40
CA CYS A 36 13.02 1.01 -4.06
C CYS A 36 13.04 -0.04 -2.95
N LEU A 37 11.93 -0.73 -2.76
CA LEU A 37 11.77 -1.62 -1.61
C LEU A 37 11.18 -2.95 -2.01
N THR A 38 11.70 -4.03 -1.43
CA THR A 38 11.00 -5.30 -1.50
C THR A 38 9.83 -5.24 -0.54
N LEU A 39 8.93 -6.20 -0.65
CA LEU A 39 7.80 -6.23 0.27
C LEU A 39 8.29 -6.35 1.71
N ALA A 40 9.28 -7.19 1.95
CA ALA A 40 9.79 -7.37 3.30
C ALA A 40 10.38 -6.09 3.84
N GLN A 41 11.10 -5.36 3.01
CA GLN A 41 11.69 -4.09 3.44
C GLN A 41 10.60 -3.07 3.72
N ALA A 42 9.57 -3.06 2.90
CA ALA A 42 8.46 -2.13 3.10
C ALA A 42 7.74 -2.42 4.41
N CYS A 43 7.51 -3.69 4.70
CA CYS A 43 6.87 -4.07 5.95
C CYS A 43 7.67 -3.55 7.15
N ARG A 44 8.97 -3.70 7.09
CA ARG A 44 9.83 -3.25 8.17
C ARG A 44 9.84 -1.75 8.29
N LEU A 45 10.00 -1.09 7.16
CA LEU A 45 10.11 0.36 7.17
C LEU A 45 8.87 1.02 7.74
N TRP A 46 7.71 0.51 7.35
CA TRP A 46 6.46 1.15 7.75
C TRP A 46 5.76 0.46 8.90
N GLY A 47 6.38 -0.57 9.47
CA GLY A 47 5.81 -1.23 10.63
C GLY A 47 4.50 -1.91 10.35
N LEU A 48 4.35 -2.51 9.17
CA LEU A 48 3.11 -3.15 8.77
C LEU A 48 3.29 -4.64 8.68
N ASP A 49 2.22 -5.38 8.97
CA ASP A 49 2.26 -6.80 8.74
C ASP A 49 2.22 -7.05 7.24
N ARG A 50 2.65 -8.21 6.84
CA ARG A 50 2.82 -8.53 5.44
C ARG A 50 1.53 -8.37 4.65
N ARG A 51 0.44 -8.83 5.20
CA ARG A 51 -0.84 -8.77 4.51
C ARG A 51 -1.27 -7.33 4.25
N THR A 52 -1.19 -6.51 5.28
CA THR A 52 -1.57 -5.11 5.14
C THR A 52 -0.65 -4.39 4.17
N CYS A 53 0.64 -4.62 4.30
CA CYS A 53 1.61 -3.97 3.43
C CYS A 53 1.35 -4.35 1.98
N ARG A 54 1.10 -5.62 1.73
CA ARG A 54 0.82 -6.07 0.39
C ARG A 54 -0.43 -5.43 -0.18
N SER A 55 -1.47 -5.32 0.65
CA SER A 55 -2.70 -4.67 0.19
C SER A 55 -2.43 -3.23 -0.20
N VAL A 56 -1.63 -2.54 0.59
CA VAL A 56 -1.34 -1.13 0.31
C VAL A 56 -0.53 -0.97 -0.96
N VAL A 57 0.55 -1.74 -1.09
CA VAL A 57 1.39 -1.58 -2.28
C VAL A 57 0.67 -2.05 -3.54
N ASP A 58 -0.14 -3.12 -3.43
CA ASP A 58 -0.92 -3.58 -4.58
C ASP A 58 -1.89 -2.50 -5.04
N ARG A 59 -2.47 -1.81 -4.10
CA ARG A 59 -3.37 -0.72 -4.43
C ARG A 59 -2.64 0.37 -5.21
N LEU A 60 -1.43 0.67 -4.81
CA LEU A 60 -0.65 1.68 -5.50
C LEU A 60 -0.17 1.19 -6.87
N VAL A 61 0.11 -0.08 -7.00
CA VAL A 61 0.47 -0.64 -8.29
C VAL A 61 -0.75 -0.61 -9.22
N THR A 62 -1.89 -0.99 -8.71
CA THR A 62 -3.11 -1.00 -9.51
C THR A 62 -3.47 0.40 -9.98
N SER A 63 -3.21 1.39 -9.16
CA SER A 63 -3.53 2.77 -9.53
C SER A 63 -2.52 3.34 -10.51
N GLY A 64 -1.43 2.64 -10.78
CA GLY A 64 -0.42 3.11 -11.71
C GLY A 64 0.64 3.98 -11.08
N PHE A 65 0.62 4.13 -9.78
CA PHE A 65 1.62 4.94 -9.11
C PHE A 65 2.92 4.19 -8.89
N LEU A 66 2.83 2.91 -8.55
CA LEU A 66 4.01 2.07 -8.34
C LEU A 66 4.07 0.99 -9.41
N ALA A 67 5.23 0.44 -9.57
CA ALA A 67 5.45 -0.69 -10.45
C ALA A 67 6.35 -1.68 -9.72
N VAL A 68 6.29 -2.93 -10.14
CA VAL A 68 7.15 -3.97 -9.58
C VAL A 68 8.28 -4.20 -10.56
N SER A 69 9.50 -4.05 -10.10
CA SER A 69 10.66 -4.22 -10.96
C SER A 69 10.94 -5.71 -11.16
N GLU A 70 11.87 -6.00 -12.05
CA GLU A 70 12.25 -7.38 -12.30
C GLU A 70 12.83 -8.04 -11.07
N ARG A 71 13.36 -7.25 -10.18
CA ARG A 71 13.94 -7.78 -8.95
C ARG A 71 12.92 -7.97 -7.85
N GLY A 72 11.67 -7.66 -8.12
CA GLY A 72 10.65 -7.82 -7.13
C GLY A 72 10.58 -6.67 -6.15
N THR A 73 11.05 -5.49 -6.53
CA THR A 73 10.98 -4.33 -5.66
C THR A 73 9.88 -3.40 -6.17
N TYR A 74 9.31 -2.66 -5.25
CA TYR A 74 8.28 -1.69 -5.57
C TYR A 74 8.95 -0.34 -5.77
N VAL A 75 8.77 0.21 -6.96
CA VAL A 75 9.39 1.48 -7.32
C VAL A 75 8.31 2.39 -7.86
N ARG A 76 8.58 3.68 -7.82
CA ARG A 76 7.66 4.63 -8.41
C ARG A 76 7.65 4.43 -9.92
N ARG A 77 6.47 4.38 -10.47
CA ARG A 77 6.33 4.23 -11.89
C ARG A 77 6.67 5.55 -12.56
N ASP A 78 7.54 5.44 -13.54
CA ASP A 78 8.02 6.64 -14.18
C ASP A 78 7.37 6.77 -15.49
N ASP A 79 6.55 7.67 -15.70
CA ASP A 79 5.96 7.79 -16.98
C ASP A 79 6.10 9.06 -17.55
#